data_70908c9c35cb500d6e7b2917af1e40ed
#
_entry.id   70908c9c35cb500d6e7b2917af1e40ed
#
_cell.length_a   1.000
_cell.length_b   1.000
_cell.length_c   1.000
_cell.angle_alpha   90.00
_cell.angle_beta   90.00
_cell.angle_gamma   90.00
#
_symmetry.space_group_name_H-M   'P 1'
#
loop_
_entity.id
_entity.type
_entity.pdbx_description
1 polymer ?
#
loop_
_entity_poly.entity_id
_entity_poly.type
_entity_poly.pdbx_seq_one_letter_code
_entity_poly.pdbx_strand_id
1 'polypeptide(L)'
;MTPTDRPAMRAFLVGMHDAEANFLAELVRAPSDNPPGDCAAHAEHTAILLERMGLTVERHPVPAELARAHGMASVTNLVLRRRFGDGPVFAMKAHGDVVPPG
;
A
#
# COMPACT_ATOMS: atom_id res chain seq x y z
N MET A 1 -21.83 -5.21 -10.06
CA MET A 1 -21.30 -4.84 -11.40
C MET A 1 -21.99 -5.69 -12.46
N THR A 2 -22.56 -5.04 -13.46
CA THR A 2 -23.23 -5.72 -14.58
C THR A 2 -22.22 -6.00 -15.70
N PRO A 3 -22.54 -6.93 -16.64
CA PRO A 3 -21.67 -7.14 -17.81
C PRO A 3 -21.46 -5.88 -18.66
N THR A 4 -22.41 -4.94 -18.67
CA THR A 4 -22.31 -3.69 -19.41
C THR A 4 -21.32 -2.71 -18.80
N ASP A 5 -20.94 -2.88 -17.52
CA ASP A 5 -19.97 -2.02 -16.84
C ASP A 5 -18.52 -2.41 -17.16
N ARG A 6 -18.30 -3.62 -17.64
CA ARG A 6 -16.96 -4.14 -17.92
C ARG A 6 -16.15 -3.32 -18.93
N PRO A 7 -16.73 -2.91 -20.09
CA PRO A 7 -15.98 -2.09 -21.05
C PRO A 7 -15.56 -0.74 -20.46
N ALA A 8 -16.45 -0.08 -19.70
CA ALA A 8 -16.15 1.19 -19.05
C ALA A 8 -15.06 1.03 -17.99
N MET A 9 -15.13 -0.02 -17.21
CA MET A 9 -14.11 -0.34 -16.20
C MET A 9 -12.75 -0.62 -16.85
N ARG A 10 -12.75 -1.40 -17.92
CA ARG A 10 -11.53 -1.69 -18.68
C ARG A 10 -10.91 -0.41 -19.26
N ALA A 11 -11.71 0.46 -19.84
CA ALA A 11 -11.24 1.73 -20.37
C ALA A 11 -10.64 2.62 -19.28
N PHE A 12 -11.27 2.66 -18.12
CA PHE A 12 -10.74 3.39 -16.96
C PHE A 12 -9.37 2.83 -16.55
N LEU A 13 -9.23 1.51 -16.41
CA LEU A 13 -7.98 0.87 -16.00
C LEU A 13 -6.87 1.11 -17.02
N VAL A 14 -7.17 1.04 -18.32
CA VAL A 14 -6.20 1.33 -19.37
C VAL A 14 -5.73 2.79 -19.26
N GLY A 15 -6.64 3.72 -19.00
CA GLY A 15 -6.31 5.14 -18.81
C GLY A 15 -5.46 5.42 -17.57
N MET A 16 -5.46 4.50 -16.57
CA MET A 16 -4.69 4.63 -15.35
C MET A 16 -3.30 4.00 -15.42
N HIS A 17 -2.94 3.39 -16.54
CA HIS A 17 -1.69 2.61 -16.64
C HIS A 17 -0.44 3.43 -16.28
N ASP A 18 -0.31 4.63 -16.82
CA ASP A 18 0.85 5.49 -16.53
C ASP A 18 0.87 5.94 -15.07
N ALA A 19 -0.28 6.27 -14.51
CA ALA A 19 -0.39 6.63 -13.10
C ALA A 19 -0.01 5.47 -12.17
N GLU A 20 -0.43 4.25 -12.51
CA GLU A 20 -0.07 3.03 -11.77
C GLU A 20 1.44 2.77 -11.84
N ALA A 21 2.04 2.88 -13.02
CA ALA A 21 3.47 2.68 -13.20
C ALA A 21 4.28 3.71 -12.41
N ASN A 22 3.87 4.97 -12.43
CA ASN A 22 4.50 6.05 -11.67
C ASN A 22 4.36 5.83 -10.16
N PHE A 23 3.19 5.38 -9.70
CA PHE A 23 2.97 5.08 -8.29
C PHE A 23 3.90 3.95 -7.82
N LEU A 24 4.00 2.87 -8.59
CA LEU A 24 4.91 1.78 -8.29
C LEU A 24 6.36 2.25 -8.26
N ALA A 25 6.79 3.07 -9.21
CA ALA A 25 8.14 3.64 -9.24
C ALA A 25 8.44 4.45 -7.97
N GLU A 26 7.48 5.24 -7.51
CA GLU A 26 7.62 5.99 -6.25
C GLU A 26 7.71 5.06 -5.03
N LEU A 27 6.92 3.98 -5.00
CA LEU A 27 7.00 3.01 -3.91
C LEU A 27 8.38 2.36 -3.79
N VAL A 28 8.98 1.99 -4.93
CA VAL A 28 10.30 1.32 -4.95
C VAL A 28 11.44 2.25 -4.55
N ARG A 29 11.26 3.57 -4.58
CA ARG A 29 12.30 4.53 -4.18
C ARG A 29 12.62 4.51 -2.70
N ALA A 30 11.66 4.13 -1.86
CA ALA A 30 11.88 3.98 -0.43
C ALA A 30 12.22 2.51 -0.14
N PRO A 31 13.42 2.21 0.36
CA PRO A 31 13.83 0.84 0.63
C PRO A 31 12.93 0.16 1.65
N SER A 32 12.63 -1.10 1.40
CA SER A 32 11.86 -1.96 2.31
C SER A 32 12.41 -3.38 2.34
N ASP A 33 13.71 -3.52 2.13
CA ASP A 33 14.38 -4.81 2.04
C ASP A 33 14.31 -5.56 3.36
N ASN A 34 13.98 -6.83 3.30
CA ASN A 34 13.96 -7.71 4.46
C ASN A 34 14.80 -8.96 4.16
N PRO A 35 15.90 -9.23 4.87
CA PRO A 35 16.50 -8.38 5.92
C PRO A 35 17.06 -7.06 5.43
N PRO A 36 17.17 -6.01 6.27
CA PRO A 36 16.91 -6.02 7.72
C PRO A 36 15.44 -5.79 8.12
N GLY A 37 14.56 -5.48 7.17
CA GLY A 37 13.16 -5.21 7.50
C GLY A 37 12.93 -3.88 8.22
N ASP A 38 13.63 -2.83 7.81
CA ASP A 38 13.47 -1.48 8.34
C ASP A 38 12.47 -0.73 7.47
N CYS A 39 11.19 -0.96 7.74
CA CYS A 39 10.11 -0.62 6.82
C CYS A 39 9.25 0.59 7.23
N ALA A 40 9.53 1.21 8.37
CA ALA A 40 8.74 2.36 8.84
C ALA A 40 8.82 3.56 7.87
N ALA A 41 9.99 3.85 7.34
CA ALA A 41 10.18 4.94 6.39
C ALA A 41 9.45 4.67 5.06
N HIS A 42 9.49 3.43 4.58
CA HIS A 42 8.74 3.02 3.40
C HIS A 42 7.24 3.18 3.60
N ALA A 43 6.74 2.79 4.77
CA ALA A 43 5.32 2.95 5.10
C ALA A 43 4.92 4.42 5.12
N GLU A 44 5.73 5.31 5.70
CA GLU A 44 5.45 6.75 5.71
C GLU A 44 5.45 7.32 4.30
N HIS A 45 6.40 6.94 3.47
CA HIS A 45 6.43 7.34 2.06
C HIS A 45 5.18 6.88 1.32
N THR A 46 4.76 5.63 1.54
CA THR A 46 3.53 5.08 0.96
C THR A 46 2.29 5.85 1.42
N ALA A 47 2.21 6.15 2.71
CA ALA A 47 1.11 6.92 3.27
C ALA A 47 1.00 8.31 2.62
N ILE A 48 2.12 9.00 2.44
CA ILE A 48 2.16 10.32 1.78
C ILE A 48 1.67 10.22 0.34
N LEU A 49 2.09 9.20 -0.40
CA LEU A 49 1.63 8.99 -1.78
C LEU A 49 0.13 8.78 -1.84
N LEU A 50 -0.42 8.00 -0.93
CA LEU A 50 -1.86 7.75 -0.85
C LEU A 50 -2.62 9.02 -0.45
N GLU A 51 -2.08 9.81 0.47
CA GLU A 51 -2.69 11.08 0.89
C GLU A 51 -2.71 12.11 -0.25
N ARG A 52 -1.70 12.11 -1.10
CA ARG A 52 -1.69 12.94 -2.32
C ARG A 52 -2.78 12.57 -3.31
N MET A 53 -3.28 11.36 -3.24
CA MET A 53 -4.44 10.90 -4.02
C MET A 53 -5.78 11.30 -3.38
N GLY A 54 -5.76 12.01 -2.27
CA GLY A 54 -6.96 12.42 -1.54
C GLY A 54 -7.50 11.36 -0.58
N LEU A 55 -6.70 10.35 -0.25
CA LEU A 55 -7.11 9.27 0.64
C LEU A 55 -6.68 9.57 2.08
N THR A 56 -7.46 9.08 3.05
CA THR A 56 -7.11 9.17 4.47
C THR A 56 -6.44 7.88 4.91
N VAL A 57 -5.24 7.98 5.45
CA VAL A 57 -4.45 6.81 5.82
C VAL A 57 -4.25 6.77 7.34
N GLU A 58 -4.57 5.63 7.95
CA GLU A 58 -4.27 5.35 9.35
C GLU A 58 -2.89 4.72 9.43
N ARG A 59 -2.06 5.26 10.32
CA ARG A 59 -0.71 4.73 10.58
C ARG A 59 -0.73 4.01 11.92
N HIS A 60 -0.35 2.74 11.92
CA HIS A 60 -0.30 1.90 13.11
C HIS A 60 1.14 1.39 13.32
N PRO A 61 2.00 2.18 13.98
CA PRO A 61 3.35 1.73 14.27
C PRO A 61 3.33 0.50 15.18
N VAL A 62 4.12 -0.50 14.83
CA VAL A 62 4.32 -1.68 15.67
C VAL A 62 5.39 -1.35 16.71
N PRO A 63 5.18 -1.68 18.01
CA PRO A 63 6.22 -1.48 19.03
C PRO A 63 7.54 -2.15 18.62
N ALA A 64 8.66 -1.45 18.84
CA ALA A 64 9.97 -1.89 18.37
C ALA A 64 10.33 -3.30 18.84
N GLU A 65 10.00 -3.65 20.09
CA GLU A 65 10.26 -4.99 20.64
C GLU A 65 9.49 -6.08 19.92
N LEU A 66 8.22 -5.79 19.59
CA LEU A 66 7.37 -6.74 18.87
C LEU A 66 7.88 -6.92 17.45
N ALA A 67 8.26 -5.84 16.77
CA ALA A 67 8.83 -5.92 15.44
C ALA A 67 10.09 -6.78 15.42
N ARG A 68 11.01 -6.55 16.36
CA ARG A 68 12.25 -7.34 16.50
C ARG A 68 11.98 -8.81 16.81
N ALA A 69 10.98 -9.09 17.64
CA ALA A 69 10.59 -10.47 17.95
C ALA A 69 10.14 -11.24 16.69
N HIS A 70 9.67 -10.55 15.67
CA HIS A 70 9.24 -11.12 14.39
C HIS A 70 10.27 -10.90 13.26
N GLY A 71 11.50 -10.56 13.61
CA GLY A 71 12.59 -10.44 12.64
C GLY A 71 12.60 -9.15 11.82
N MET A 72 11.91 -8.10 12.27
CA MET A 72 11.86 -6.81 11.58
C MET A 72 12.55 -5.72 12.41
N ALA A 73 13.27 -4.80 11.75
CA ALA A 73 13.88 -3.66 12.43
C ALA A 73 12.82 -2.59 12.77
N SER A 74 11.89 -2.33 11.88
CA SER A 74 10.76 -1.43 12.13
C SER A 74 9.59 -1.79 11.24
N VAL A 75 8.37 -1.57 11.74
CA VAL A 75 7.13 -1.82 10.99
C VAL A 75 6.11 -0.76 11.34
N THR A 76 5.45 -0.22 10.33
CA THR A 76 4.23 0.55 10.48
C THR A 76 3.18 -0.05 9.55
N ASN A 77 2.07 -0.47 10.09
CA ASN A 77 0.95 -0.94 9.29
C ASN A 77 0.11 0.25 8.85
N LEU A 78 -0.32 0.23 7.61
CA LEU A 78 -1.21 1.24 7.07
C LEU A 78 -2.60 0.64 6.88
N VAL A 79 -3.63 1.40 7.25
CA VAL A 79 -5.01 1.02 7.04
C VAL A 79 -5.71 2.16 6.32
N LEU A 80 -6.39 1.82 5.24
CA LEU A 80 -7.19 2.74 4.46
C LEU A 80 -8.61 2.21 4.40
N ARG A 81 -9.56 3.05 4.84
CA ARG A 81 -10.98 2.69 4.84
C ARG A 81 -11.71 3.59 3.88
N ARG A 82 -12.45 2.98 2.98
CA ARG A 82 -13.30 3.71 2.04
C ARG A 82 -14.70 3.15 2.06
N ARG A 83 -15.68 4.01 2.32
CA ARG A 83 -17.08 3.61 2.34
C ARG A 83 -17.75 4.05 1.05
N PHE A 84 -18.34 3.11 0.35
CA PHE A 84 -19.11 3.37 -0.87
C PHE A 84 -20.62 3.20 -0.67
N GLY A 85 -21.05 2.62 0.46
CA GLY A 85 -22.44 2.36 0.78
C GLY A 85 -22.56 1.46 2.00
N ASP A 86 -23.76 0.88 2.20
CA ASP A 86 -24.07 0.04 3.34
C ASP A 86 -23.91 -1.47 3.07
N GLY A 87 -23.27 -1.82 1.97
CA GLY A 87 -23.04 -3.19 1.59
C GLY A 87 -21.94 -3.88 2.41
N PRO A 88 -21.56 -5.12 2.02
CA PRO A 88 -20.52 -5.87 2.71
C PRO A 88 -19.17 -5.14 2.69
N VAL A 89 -18.38 -5.38 3.71
CA VAL A 89 -17.01 -4.88 3.77
C VAL A 89 -16.10 -5.82 3.00
N PHE A 90 -15.29 -5.24 2.12
CA PHE A 90 -14.27 -5.95 1.36
C PHE A 90 -12.90 -5.53 1.87
N ALA A 91 -12.08 -6.49 2.29
CA ALA A 91 -10.73 -6.20 2.78
C ALA A 91 -9.69 -6.77 1.82
N MET A 92 -8.73 -5.95 1.44
CA MET A 92 -7.55 -6.36 0.68
C MET A 92 -6.31 -6.17 1.54
N LYS A 93 -5.35 -7.08 1.43
CA LYS A 93 -4.12 -7.05 2.20
C LYS A 93 -2.93 -7.22 1.25
N ALA A 94 -1.90 -6.41 1.46
CA ALA A 94 -0.64 -6.53 0.76
C ALA A 94 0.50 -6.18 1.71
N HIS A 95 1.69 -6.76 1.49
CA HIS A 95 2.88 -6.39 2.23
C HIS A 95 3.78 -5.48 1.40
N GLY A 96 4.50 -4.59 2.10
CA GLY A 96 5.41 -3.64 1.46
C GLY A 96 6.88 -4.06 1.46
N ASP A 97 7.25 -5.02 2.32
CA ASP A 97 8.62 -5.49 2.37
C ASP A 97 8.97 -6.37 1.17
N VAL A 98 10.23 -6.32 0.78
CA VAL A 98 10.76 -7.07 -0.37
C VAL A 98 12.04 -7.80 0.03
N VAL A 99 12.40 -8.83 -0.73
CA VAL A 99 13.69 -9.49 -0.56
C VAL A 99 14.81 -8.61 -1.14
N PRO A 100 16.03 -8.66 -0.59
CA PRO A 100 17.15 -7.92 -1.17
C PRO A 100 17.40 -8.34 -2.62
N PRO A 101 17.86 -7.42 -3.48
CA PRO A 101 18.22 -7.76 -4.85
C PRO A 101 19.39 -8.73 -4.86
N GLY A 102 19.36 -9.61 -5.80
CA GLY A 102 20.42 -10.61 -6.00
C GLY A 102 21.72 -10.04 -6.53
#